data_fbe94e33c0f5faf802195e2872773c31
#
_entry.id   fbe94e33c0f5faf802195e2872773c31
#
_cell.length_a   1.000
_cell.length_b   1.000
_cell.length_c   1.000
_cell.angle_alpha   90.00
_cell.angle_beta   90.00
_cell.angle_gamma   90.00
#
_symmetry.space_group_name_H-M   'P 1'
#
loop_
_entity.id
_entity.type
_entity.pdbx_description
1 polymer ?
#
loop_
_entity_poly.entity_id
_entity_poly.type
_entity_poly.pdbx_seq_one_letter_code
_entity_poly.pdbx_strand_id
1 'polypeptide(L)'
;MDKSTQSLTVIALQKFKKNFWGVFSFWFVIVLILISVFAYFLAPDSSENANQMHLSIHSKPPGFEVRMLSIPLNKKEENKLSYYFFGFPNNTTEIPIINYNINNNKLTYTEFSDDGTLAQTKEISLDKFPNYKSIKEVEEKNIATTKFYLGTDKYGRDLL
;
A
#
# COMPACT_ATOMS: atom_id res chain seq x y z
N MET A 1 -16.40 53.87 -33.72
CA MET A 1 -16.36 52.84 -32.66
C MET A 1 -15.89 51.54 -33.27
N ASP A 2 -14.61 51.27 -33.06
CA ASP A 2 -13.86 50.18 -33.66
C ASP A 2 -14.37 48.84 -33.09
N LYS A 3 -15.08 48.03 -33.90
CA LYS A 3 -15.30 46.65 -33.55
C LYS A 3 -13.99 45.91 -33.75
N SER A 4 -13.15 45.95 -32.71
CA SER A 4 -11.96 45.12 -32.67
C SER A 4 -12.39 43.69 -33.00
N THR A 5 -11.78 43.14 -34.03
CA THR A 5 -11.92 41.75 -34.46
C THR A 5 -11.54 40.84 -33.28
N GLN A 6 -12.55 40.49 -32.49
CA GLN A 6 -12.32 39.53 -31.38
C GLN A 6 -11.85 38.21 -31.99
N SER A 7 -10.72 37.74 -31.55
CA SER A 7 -10.19 36.44 -31.95
C SER A 7 -11.25 35.34 -31.72
N LEU A 8 -11.39 34.41 -32.67
CA LEU A 8 -12.32 33.28 -32.59
C LEU A 8 -12.18 32.50 -31.28
N THR A 9 -10.96 32.41 -30.76
CA THR A 9 -10.68 31.80 -29.45
C THR A 9 -11.33 32.54 -28.29
N VAL A 10 -11.36 33.87 -28.31
CA VAL A 10 -12.00 34.65 -27.24
C VAL A 10 -13.50 34.45 -27.25
N ILE A 11 -14.11 34.43 -28.44
CA ILE A 11 -15.57 34.18 -28.61
C ILE A 11 -15.91 32.76 -28.14
N ALA A 12 -15.10 31.76 -28.49
CA ALA A 12 -15.29 30.37 -28.06
C ALA A 12 -15.19 30.25 -26.53
N LEU A 13 -14.21 30.89 -25.92
CA LEU A 13 -14.00 30.86 -24.45
C LEU A 13 -15.17 31.56 -23.70
N GLN A 14 -15.68 32.66 -24.24
CA GLN A 14 -16.85 33.34 -23.66
C GLN A 14 -18.12 32.47 -23.74
N LYS A 15 -18.34 31.78 -24.87
CA LYS A 15 -19.45 30.82 -25.01
C LYS A 15 -19.30 29.63 -24.10
N PHE A 16 -18.09 29.09 -23.96
CA PHE A 16 -17.79 28.00 -23.06
C PHE A 16 -18.08 28.35 -21.59
N LYS A 17 -17.59 29.51 -21.10
CA LYS A 17 -17.86 30.00 -19.73
C LYS A 17 -19.34 30.19 -19.42
N LYS A 18 -20.18 30.48 -20.44
CA LYS A 18 -21.63 30.59 -20.27
C LYS A 18 -22.35 29.25 -20.25
N ASN A 19 -21.71 28.18 -20.69
CA ASN A 19 -22.29 26.84 -20.70
C ASN A 19 -21.96 26.14 -19.39
N PHE A 20 -22.95 26.08 -18.49
CA PHE A 20 -22.79 25.44 -17.17
C PHE A 20 -22.29 23.98 -17.28
N TRP A 21 -22.91 23.19 -18.13
CA TRP A 21 -22.53 21.79 -18.33
C TRP A 21 -21.10 21.62 -18.90
N GLY A 22 -20.72 22.50 -19.80
CA GLY A 22 -19.37 22.51 -20.35
C GLY A 22 -18.31 22.82 -19.29
N VAL A 23 -18.55 23.86 -18.49
CA VAL A 23 -17.63 24.23 -17.38
C VAL A 23 -17.59 23.13 -16.32
N PHE A 24 -18.73 22.54 -15.95
CA PHE A 24 -18.80 21.42 -15.00
C PHE A 24 -17.99 20.22 -15.50
N SER A 25 -18.20 19.80 -16.75
CA SER A 25 -17.46 18.67 -17.33
C SER A 25 -15.95 18.93 -17.38
N PHE A 26 -15.56 20.16 -17.70
CA PHE A 26 -14.14 20.56 -17.72
C PHE A 26 -13.49 20.40 -16.34
N TRP A 27 -14.14 20.94 -15.30
CA TRP A 27 -13.64 20.79 -13.92
C TRP A 27 -13.65 19.34 -13.44
N PHE A 28 -14.67 18.59 -13.82
CA PHE A 28 -14.73 17.17 -13.49
C PHE A 28 -13.55 16.38 -14.10
N VAL A 29 -13.21 16.64 -15.36
CA VAL A 29 -12.04 16.03 -16.01
C VAL A 29 -10.74 16.43 -15.30
N ILE A 30 -10.60 17.73 -14.93
CA ILE A 30 -9.42 18.17 -14.16
C ILE A 30 -9.29 17.40 -12.83
N VAL A 31 -10.40 17.26 -12.10
CA VAL A 31 -10.40 16.50 -10.83
C VAL A 31 -9.99 15.05 -11.05
N LEU A 32 -10.50 14.38 -12.10
CA LEU A 32 -10.09 13.01 -12.42
C LEU A 32 -8.59 12.91 -12.76
N ILE A 33 -8.07 13.88 -13.51
CA ILE A 33 -6.62 13.93 -13.80
C ILE A 33 -5.81 14.10 -12.51
N LEU A 34 -6.23 14.97 -11.61
CA LEU A 34 -5.56 15.17 -10.32
C LEU A 34 -5.60 13.89 -9.46
N ILE A 35 -6.76 13.22 -9.37
CA ILE A 35 -6.89 11.94 -8.67
C ILE A 35 -5.94 10.90 -9.27
N SER A 36 -5.85 10.83 -10.61
CA SER A 36 -4.96 9.90 -11.30
C SER A 36 -3.49 10.18 -11.01
N VAL A 37 -3.08 11.45 -11.06
CA VAL A 37 -1.68 11.84 -10.78
C VAL A 37 -1.30 11.59 -9.32
N PHE A 38 -2.22 11.82 -8.40
CA PHE A 38 -2.01 11.61 -6.96
C PHE A 38 -2.52 10.25 -6.47
N ALA A 39 -2.74 9.27 -7.36
CA ALA A 39 -3.31 7.98 -7.03
C ALA A 39 -2.54 7.27 -5.91
N TYR A 40 -1.21 7.21 -5.98
CA TYR A 40 -0.37 6.59 -4.96
C TYR A 40 -0.35 7.34 -3.62
N PHE A 41 -0.69 8.62 -3.61
CA PHE A 41 -0.81 9.40 -2.38
C PHE A 41 -2.18 9.20 -1.71
N LEU A 42 -3.22 8.97 -2.52
CA LEU A 42 -4.60 8.75 -2.04
C LEU A 42 -4.87 7.28 -1.70
N ALA A 43 -4.11 6.34 -2.29
CA ALA A 43 -4.30 4.92 -2.05
C ALA A 43 -3.98 4.54 -0.59
N PRO A 44 -4.77 3.68 0.05
CA PRO A 44 -4.47 3.15 1.39
C PRO A 44 -3.12 2.42 1.46
N ASP A 45 -2.76 1.72 0.38
CA ASP A 45 -1.45 1.11 0.15
C ASP A 45 -0.77 1.80 -1.03
N SER A 46 0.29 2.53 -0.75
CA SER A 46 1.10 3.26 -1.73
C SER A 46 2.28 2.46 -2.27
N SER A 47 2.37 1.17 -1.94
CA SER A 47 3.46 0.30 -2.41
C SER A 47 3.33 -0.02 -3.91
N GLU A 48 4.47 -0.30 -4.55
CA GLU A 48 4.56 -0.73 -5.96
C GLU A 48 3.70 -1.98 -6.23
N ASN A 49 3.61 -2.87 -5.25
CA ASN A 49 2.78 -4.06 -5.27
C ASN A 49 1.74 -3.98 -4.16
N ALA A 50 0.71 -3.17 -4.35
CA ALA A 50 -0.40 -2.96 -3.40
C ALA A 50 -1.15 -4.24 -2.96
N ASN A 51 -0.70 -5.40 -3.40
CA ASN A 51 -1.32 -6.70 -3.12
C ASN A 51 -0.27 -7.76 -2.85
N GLN A 52 0.36 -7.71 -1.68
CA GLN A 52 1.15 -8.85 -1.23
C GLN A 52 0.22 -10.07 -1.06
N MET A 53 0.59 -11.17 -1.71
CA MET A 53 -0.18 -12.42 -1.60
C MET A 53 0.27 -13.21 -0.36
N HIS A 54 -0.69 -13.54 0.49
CA HIS A 54 -0.46 -14.35 1.69
C HIS A 54 -1.32 -15.61 1.63
N LEU A 55 -0.86 -16.60 0.87
CA LEU A 55 -1.63 -17.84 0.62
C LEU A 55 -2.09 -18.55 1.90
N SER A 56 -1.38 -18.37 3.00
CA SER A 56 -1.75 -18.97 4.29
C SER A 56 -3.00 -18.37 4.94
N ILE A 57 -3.40 -17.17 4.53
CA ILE A 57 -4.61 -16.49 5.04
C ILE A 57 -5.64 -16.26 3.92
N HIS A 58 -5.71 -17.18 2.94
CA HIS A 58 -6.68 -17.08 1.86
C HIS A 58 -8.13 -17.18 2.36
N SER A 59 -9.05 -16.51 1.68
CA SER A 59 -10.52 -16.63 1.90
C SER A 59 -10.98 -16.45 3.34
N LYS A 60 -10.37 -15.52 4.08
CA LYS A 60 -10.77 -15.20 5.45
C LYS A 60 -11.98 -14.26 5.48
N PRO A 61 -12.88 -14.41 6.47
CA PRO A 61 -14.07 -13.58 6.59
C PRO A 61 -13.73 -12.13 6.95
N PRO A 62 -14.65 -11.19 6.72
CA PRO A 62 -14.55 -9.82 7.19
C PRO A 62 -14.29 -9.74 8.69
N GLY A 63 -13.36 -8.85 9.08
CA GLY A 63 -12.95 -8.65 10.47
C GLY A 63 -11.89 -9.64 10.96
N PHE A 64 -11.33 -10.47 10.08
CA PHE A 64 -10.22 -11.39 10.43
C PHE A 64 -8.99 -10.59 10.90
N GLU A 65 -8.36 -11.06 11.98
CA GLU A 65 -7.17 -10.46 12.57
C GLU A 65 -6.04 -11.49 12.63
N VAL A 66 -4.84 -11.08 12.25
CA VAL A 66 -3.65 -11.92 12.32
C VAL A 66 -2.42 -11.07 12.63
N ARG A 67 -1.43 -11.64 13.30
CA ARG A 67 -0.12 -11.00 13.49
C ARG A 67 0.67 -11.10 12.21
N MET A 68 1.22 -9.97 11.77
CA MET A 68 2.09 -9.87 10.60
C MET A 68 3.51 -9.58 11.08
N LEU A 69 4.46 -10.37 10.61
CA LEU A 69 5.89 -10.15 10.79
C LEU A 69 6.44 -9.48 9.52
N SER A 70 6.91 -8.25 9.63
CA SER A 70 7.53 -7.50 8.54
C SER A 70 9.04 -7.67 8.56
N ILE A 71 9.58 -8.41 7.60
CA ILE A 71 11.02 -8.65 7.45
C ILE A 71 11.59 -7.65 6.45
N PRO A 72 12.54 -6.80 6.84
CA PRO A 72 13.15 -5.84 5.93
C PRO A 72 13.91 -6.52 4.80
N LEU A 73 13.71 -6.05 3.58
CA LEU A 73 14.48 -6.43 2.39
C LEU A 73 15.58 -5.38 2.16
N ASN A 74 16.84 -5.83 2.02
CA ASN A 74 17.93 -4.94 1.64
C ASN A 74 17.84 -4.52 0.18
N LYS A 75 16.83 -3.70 -0.18
CA LYS A 75 16.74 -3.06 -1.49
C LYS A 75 17.41 -1.69 -1.44
N LYS A 76 18.12 -1.34 -2.51
CA LYS A 76 18.72 0.01 -2.68
C LYS A 76 17.59 1.04 -2.76
N GLU A 77 17.74 2.14 -2.04
CA GLU A 77 16.86 3.30 -2.21
C GLU A 77 17.07 3.89 -3.63
N GLU A 78 16.02 3.89 -4.41
CA GLU A 78 15.95 4.60 -5.69
C GLU A 78 15.48 6.05 -5.49
N ASN A 79 15.50 6.85 -6.57
CA ASN A 79 15.15 8.26 -6.52
C ASN A 79 13.75 8.50 -5.93
N LYS A 80 13.66 9.26 -4.85
CA LYS A 80 12.42 9.57 -4.13
C LYS A 80 11.30 10.15 -5.01
N LEU A 81 11.61 10.86 -6.09
CA LEU A 81 10.62 11.42 -7.00
C LEU A 81 9.88 10.36 -7.83
N SER A 82 10.51 9.21 -8.14
CA SER A 82 9.86 8.14 -8.87
C SER A 82 8.75 7.47 -8.05
N TYR A 83 8.86 7.47 -6.73
CA TYR A 83 7.89 6.82 -5.85
C TYR A 83 6.49 7.44 -5.92
N TYR A 84 6.38 8.73 -6.22
CA TYR A 84 5.08 9.40 -6.37
C TYR A 84 4.32 8.99 -7.64
N PHE A 85 5.04 8.49 -8.66
CA PHE A 85 4.46 8.09 -9.95
C PHE A 85 4.35 6.59 -10.13
N PHE A 86 5.26 5.81 -9.52
CA PHE A 86 5.36 4.35 -9.71
C PHE A 86 5.12 3.56 -8.42
N GLY A 87 4.78 4.22 -7.33
CA GLY A 87 4.60 3.61 -6.01
C GLY A 87 5.90 3.45 -5.24
N PHE A 88 5.77 3.22 -3.93
CA PHE A 88 6.89 3.00 -3.03
C PHE A 88 7.38 1.54 -3.16
N PRO A 89 8.69 1.29 -3.27
CA PRO A 89 9.20 -0.07 -3.34
C PRO A 89 8.85 -0.83 -2.05
N ASN A 90 8.37 -2.06 -2.18
CA ASN A 90 8.21 -2.95 -1.04
C ASN A 90 9.59 -3.29 -0.46
N ASN A 91 9.94 -2.62 0.61
CA ASN A 91 11.18 -2.83 1.34
C ASN A 91 11.03 -3.87 2.45
N THR A 92 9.85 -4.46 2.60
CA THR A 92 9.54 -5.48 3.60
C THR A 92 8.82 -6.67 2.97
N THR A 93 9.09 -7.87 3.48
CA THR A 93 8.26 -9.04 3.24
C THR A 93 7.39 -9.25 4.47
N GLU A 94 6.11 -9.31 4.30
CA GLU A 94 5.15 -9.56 5.38
C GLU A 94 4.80 -11.04 5.43
N ILE A 95 4.82 -11.61 6.63
CA ILE A 95 4.52 -13.03 6.88
C ILE A 95 3.48 -13.12 7.98
N PRO A 96 2.30 -13.71 7.72
CA PRO A 96 1.33 -14.00 8.78
C PRO A 96 1.90 -15.05 9.76
N ILE A 97 1.83 -14.74 11.05
CA ILE A 97 2.38 -15.61 12.10
C ILE A 97 1.36 -15.90 13.20
N ILE A 98 1.47 -17.08 13.82
CA ILE A 98 0.68 -17.47 14.99
C ILE A 98 1.39 -17.03 16.26
N ASN A 99 2.64 -17.46 16.41
CA ASN A 99 3.47 -17.20 17.58
C ASN A 99 4.89 -16.82 17.18
N TYR A 100 5.57 -16.12 18.07
CA TYR A 100 6.99 -15.81 17.93
C TYR A 100 7.68 -15.88 19.29
N ASN A 101 8.99 -16.08 19.27
CA ASN A 101 9.85 -16.01 20.43
C ASN A 101 11.20 -15.41 20.03
N ILE A 102 11.73 -14.54 20.86
CA ILE A 102 13.01 -13.88 20.60
C ILE A 102 14.00 -14.30 21.70
N ASN A 103 14.98 -15.10 21.30
CA ASN A 103 16.04 -15.59 22.20
C ASN A 103 17.40 -15.54 21.50
N ASN A 104 18.45 -15.20 22.23
CA ASN A 104 19.84 -15.30 21.77
C ASN A 104 20.10 -14.68 20.39
N ASN A 105 19.64 -13.46 20.16
CA ASN A 105 19.78 -12.74 18.89
C ASN A 105 19.08 -13.40 17.69
N LYS A 106 18.11 -14.30 17.94
CA LYS A 106 17.30 -14.96 16.94
C LYS A 106 15.82 -14.75 17.21
N LEU A 107 15.08 -14.46 16.16
CA LEU A 107 13.62 -14.45 16.13
C LEU A 107 13.16 -15.80 15.57
N THR A 108 12.51 -16.61 16.40
CA THR A 108 11.83 -17.83 16.00
C THR A 108 10.36 -17.53 15.85
N TYR A 109 9.76 -17.83 14.72
CA TYR A 109 8.33 -17.60 14.47
C TYR A 109 7.68 -18.81 13.81
N THR A 110 6.40 -18.96 14.07
CA THR A 110 5.58 -20.03 13.50
C THR A 110 4.63 -19.39 12.49
N GLU A 111 4.73 -19.78 11.22
CA GLU A 111 3.87 -19.27 10.17
C GLU A 111 2.40 -19.66 10.41
N PHE A 112 1.48 -18.78 10.05
CA PHE A 112 0.06 -19.08 10.10
C PHE A 112 -0.28 -20.12 9.04
N SER A 113 -0.98 -21.19 9.45
CA SER A 113 -1.49 -22.24 8.56
C SER A 113 -2.93 -22.54 8.92
N ASP A 114 -3.82 -22.54 7.93
CA ASP A 114 -5.26 -22.79 8.09
C ASP A 114 -5.62 -24.29 8.01
N ASP A 115 -4.83 -25.05 7.24
CA ASP A 115 -5.19 -26.42 6.85
C ASP A 115 -4.79 -27.49 7.88
N GLY A 116 -4.41 -27.11 9.11
CA GLY A 116 -3.89 -28.06 10.10
C GLY A 116 -2.57 -28.75 9.66
N THR A 117 -2.02 -28.35 8.53
CA THR A 117 -0.67 -28.74 8.14
C THR A 117 0.30 -28.19 9.18
N LEU A 118 1.33 -28.97 9.49
CA LEU A 118 2.32 -28.61 10.50
C LEU A 118 2.82 -27.20 10.25
N ALA A 119 2.40 -26.26 11.10
CA ALA A 119 2.84 -24.87 11.06
C ALA A 119 4.36 -24.86 11.10
N GLN A 120 4.99 -24.35 10.05
CA GLN A 120 6.44 -24.36 9.95
C GLN A 120 7.04 -23.31 10.89
N THR A 121 7.90 -23.76 11.76
CA THR A 121 8.68 -22.88 12.62
C THR A 121 9.98 -22.52 11.88
N LYS A 122 10.22 -21.22 11.72
CA LYS A 122 11.42 -20.67 11.06
C LYS A 122 12.19 -19.77 12.01
N GLU A 123 13.49 -19.67 11.78
CA GLU A 123 14.38 -18.80 12.55
C GLU A 123 15.01 -17.75 11.64
N ILE A 124 15.08 -16.52 12.14
CA ILE A 124 15.76 -15.40 11.50
C ILE A 124 16.70 -14.75 12.51
N SER A 125 17.94 -14.45 12.11
CA SER A 125 18.84 -13.62 12.91
C SER A 125 18.35 -12.19 12.98
N LEU A 126 18.41 -11.57 14.17
CA LEU A 126 18.05 -10.17 14.36
C LEU A 126 18.98 -9.20 13.62
N ASP A 127 20.15 -9.64 13.20
CA ASP A 127 21.07 -8.84 12.37
C ASP A 127 20.50 -8.47 11.00
N LYS A 128 19.44 -9.16 10.55
CA LYS A 128 18.69 -8.81 9.31
C LYS A 128 17.80 -7.59 9.46
N PHE A 129 17.54 -7.16 10.69
CA PHE A 129 16.72 -5.98 10.94
C PHE A 129 17.62 -4.74 11.00
N PRO A 130 17.48 -3.77 10.08
CA PRO A 130 18.27 -2.57 10.07
C PRO A 130 18.04 -1.76 11.36
N ASN A 131 19.15 -1.29 11.93
CA ASN A 131 19.15 -0.49 13.16
C ASN A 131 18.61 -1.21 14.41
N TYR A 132 18.71 -2.54 14.47
CA TYR A 132 18.38 -3.30 15.67
C TYR A 132 19.20 -2.80 16.87
N LYS A 133 18.52 -2.21 17.84
CA LYS A 133 19.12 -1.75 19.11
C LYS A 133 18.61 -2.54 20.30
N SER A 134 17.39 -3.03 20.24
CA SER A 134 16.76 -3.80 21.31
C SER A 134 15.68 -4.74 20.78
N ILE A 135 15.41 -5.81 21.53
CA ILE A 135 14.33 -6.77 21.24
C ILE A 135 12.98 -6.06 21.14
N LYS A 136 12.69 -5.11 22.04
CA LYS A 136 11.45 -4.35 22.06
C LYS A 136 11.24 -3.54 20.79
N GLU A 137 12.29 -2.99 20.22
CA GLU A 137 12.19 -2.23 18.98
C GLU A 137 11.77 -3.09 17.78
N VAL A 138 12.24 -4.34 17.71
CA VAL A 138 11.81 -5.30 16.68
C VAL A 138 10.36 -5.69 16.88
N GLU A 139 9.92 -5.94 18.11
CA GLU A 139 8.52 -6.24 18.41
C GLU A 139 7.60 -5.09 18.00
N GLU A 140 7.91 -3.86 18.39
CA GLU A 140 7.06 -2.69 18.11
C GLU A 140 7.02 -2.29 16.63
N LYS A 141 8.14 -2.44 15.91
CA LYS A 141 8.23 -1.97 14.52
C LYS A 141 7.93 -3.04 13.48
N ASN A 142 8.20 -4.30 13.80
CA ASN A 142 8.19 -5.37 12.83
C ASN A 142 7.09 -6.41 13.09
N ILE A 143 6.42 -6.38 14.24
CA ILE A 143 5.34 -7.30 14.56
C ILE A 143 4.10 -6.48 14.89
N ALA A 144 3.11 -6.49 14.01
CA ALA A 144 1.85 -5.79 14.17
C ALA A 144 0.66 -6.73 14.00
N THR A 145 -0.44 -6.45 14.68
CA THR A 145 -1.71 -7.13 14.40
C THR A 145 -2.44 -6.37 13.30
N THR A 146 -2.65 -7.03 12.18
CA THR A 146 -3.39 -6.47 11.04
C THR A 146 -4.81 -7.02 11.06
N LYS A 147 -5.77 -6.13 10.85
CA LYS A 147 -7.19 -6.42 10.74
C LYS A 147 -7.67 -6.24 9.30
N PHE A 148 -8.14 -7.31 8.71
CA PHE A 148 -8.72 -7.33 7.37
C PHE A 148 -10.21 -7.03 7.45
N TYR A 149 -10.59 -5.77 7.27
CA TYR A 149 -11.98 -5.30 7.45
C TYR A 149 -12.99 -5.97 6.54
N LEU A 150 -12.63 -6.18 5.28
CA LEU A 150 -13.46 -6.88 4.29
C LEU A 150 -13.06 -8.36 4.12
N GLY A 151 -12.07 -8.82 4.90
CA GLY A 151 -11.49 -10.15 4.76
C GLY A 151 -10.45 -10.24 3.66
N THR A 152 -10.11 -11.47 3.27
CA THR A 152 -9.10 -11.73 2.25
C THR A 152 -9.67 -12.49 1.06
N ASP A 153 -9.09 -12.27 -0.13
CA ASP A 153 -9.44 -13.01 -1.32
C ASP A 153 -8.82 -14.44 -1.35
N LYS A 154 -9.03 -15.16 -2.44
CA LYS A 154 -8.45 -16.50 -2.65
C LYS A 154 -6.90 -16.54 -2.68
N TYR A 155 -6.25 -15.42 -2.75
CA TYR A 155 -4.79 -15.28 -2.72
C TYR A 155 -4.28 -14.70 -1.39
N GLY A 156 -5.17 -14.43 -0.43
CA GLY A 156 -4.81 -13.82 0.85
C GLY A 156 -4.51 -12.33 0.76
N ARG A 157 -4.99 -11.65 -0.29
CA ARG A 157 -4.86 -10.20 -0.42
C ARG A 157 -5.99 -9.49 0.32
N ASP A 158 -5.72 -8.32 0.87
CA ASP A 158 -6.75 -7.47 1.45
C ASP A 158 -7.79 -7.06 0.40
N LEU A 159 -9.06 -7.09 0.78
CA LEU A 159 -10.18 -6.67 -0.06
C LEU A 159 -10.57 -5.19 0.14
N LEU A 160 -9.83 -4.43 0.94
CA LEU A 160 -10.06 -3.02 1.16
C LEU A 160 -9.50 -2.15 0.04
#